data_374499413e32f8dab4bc6f9abb762114
#
_entry.id   374499413e32f8dab4bc6f9abb762114
#
_cell.length_a   1.000
_cell.length_b   1.000
_cell.length_c   1.000
_cell.angle_alpha   90.00
_cell.angle_beta   90.00
_cell.angle_gamma   90.00
#
_symmetry.space_group_name_H-M   'P 1'
#
loop_
_entity.id
_entity.type
_entity.pdbx_description
1 polymer ?
#
loop_
_entity_poly.entity_id
_entity_poly.type
_entity_poly.pdbx_seq_one_letter_code
_entity_poly.pdbx_strand_id
1 'polypeptide(L)'
;MPETKRNALPIVVGAVFLALLGFNFWTYLHIPAEPAVLALNAAAVLVSAGIAWLLLRNHPGRPDNPWFVPIGLVAGASLTQAVAYPNNALGDATMQLHKSVYGFLPAFPEEAVKLLATFVVIAVFAPVKRPIEAAVIGMAVGAGFYIDETVAYAHIAAVEHAQSDLNGALMAILGRSLTGPYAHALYTGIAAWGLGLF
;
A
#
# COMPACT_ATOMS: atom_id res chain seq x y z
N MET A 1 -21.60 10.03 -21.74
CA MET A 1 -20.76 11.18 -21.32
C MET A 1 -19.98 11.67 -22.55
N PRO A 2 -19.82 12.98 -22.76
CA PRO A 2 -18.95 13.50 -23.83
C PRO A 2 -17.53 12.97 -23.68
N GLU A 3 -16.85 12.67 -24.78
CA GLU A 3 -15.50 12.04 -24.81
C GLU A 3 -14.46 12.81 -23.98
N THR A 4 -14.52 14.14 -23.98
CA THR A 4 -13.64 15.00 -23.18
C THR A 4 -13.72 14.78 -21.68
N LYS A 5 -14.90 14.43 -21.13
CA LYS A 5 -15.07 14.12 -19.70
C LYS A 5 -14.55 12.73 -19.34
N ARG A 6 -14.56 11.78 -20.28
CA ARG A 6 -14.07 10.42 -20.07
C ARG A 6 -12.54 10.36 -19.95
N ASN A 7 -11.84 11.26 -20.63
CA ASN A 7 -10.38 11.32 -20.60
C ASN A 7 -9.81 12.07 -19.37
N ALA A 8 -10.59 12.92 -18.73
CA ALA A 8 -10.15 13.68 -17.56
C ALA A 8 -10.12 12.86 -16.26
N LEU A 9 -11.05 11.89 -16.12
CA LEU A 9 -11.19 11.13 -14.86
C LEU A 9 -9.90 10.34 -14.48
N PRO A 10 -9.27 9.55 -15.36
CA PRO A 10 -8.02 8.88 -15.04
C PRO A 10 -6.89 9.85 -14.68
N ILE A 11 -6.83 11.00 -15.32
CA ILE A 11 -5.82 12.03 -15.03
C ILE A 11 -6.04 12.61 -13.63
N VAL A 12 -7.29 12.95 -13.29
CA VAL A 12 -7.62 13.51 -11.98
C VAL A 12 -7.37 12.49 -10.87
N VAL A 13 -7.84 11.26 -11.03
CA VAL A 13 -7.62 10.20 -10.03
C VAL A 13 -6.14 9.87 -9.88
N GLY A 14 -5.41 9.77 -10.98
CA GLY A 14 -3.96 9.56 -10.95
C GLY A 14 -3.22 10.70 -10.24
N ALA A 15 -3.60 11.95 -10.51
CA ALA A 15 -3.05 13.12 -9.82
C ALA A 15 -3.32 13.09 -8.30
N VAL A 16 -4.51 12.65 -7.88
CA VAL A 16 -4.85 12.49 -6.46
C VAL A 16 -3.96 11.42 -5.82
N PHE A 17 -3.80 10.24 -6.43
CA PHE A 17 -2.90 9.22 -5.89
C PHE A 17 -1.45 9.71 -5.79
N LEU A 18 -0.96 10.41 -6.80
CA LEU A 18 0.40 10.96 -6.78
C LEU A 18 0.55 12.07 -5.73
N ALA A 19 -0.47 12.90 -5.51
CA ALA A 19 -0.44 13.92 -4.48
C ALA A 19 -0.41 13.31 -3.06
N LEU A 20 -1.21 12.26 -2.83
CA LEU A 20 -1.20 11.53 -1.56
C LEU A 20 0.13 10.81 -1.33
N LEU A 21 0.69 10.17 -2.36
CA LEU A 21 2.01 9.55 -2.28
C LEU A 21 3.10 10.60 -2.01
N GLY A 22 3.01 11.76 -2.64
CA GLY A 22 3.90 12.89 -2.39
C GLY A 22 3.79 13.41 -0.95
N PHE A 23 2.58 13.42 -0.39
CA PHE A 23 2.35 13.75 1.02
C PHE A 23 3.00 12.73 1.96
N ASN A 24 2.85 11.41 1.69
CA ASN A 24 3.53 10.38 2.46
C ASN A 24 5.05 10.59 2.44
N PHE A 25 5.62 10.80 1.26
CA PHE A 25 7.05 11.07 1.13
C PHE A 25 7.48 12.32 1.88
N TRP A 26 6.68 13.39 1.80
CA TRP A 26 6.93 14.62 2.56
C TRP A 26 6.95 14.37 4.07
N THR A 27 6.03 13.55 4.61
CA THR A 27 6.02 13.20 6.05
C THR A 27 7.29 12.46 6.46
N TYR A 28 7.79 11.53 5.64
CA TYR A 28 9.02 10.79 5.93
C TYR A 28 10.26 11.68 5.93
N LEU A 29 10.34 12.67 5.05
CA LEU A 29 11.44 13.63 5.03
C LEU A 29 11.49 14.52 6.29
N HIS A 30 10.39 14.64 7.03
CA HIS A 30 10.32 15.42 8.26
C HIS A 30 10.58 14.60 9.53
N ILE A 31 10.74 13.28 9.42
CA ILE A 31 11.23 12.45 10.50
C ILE A 31 12.76 12.58 10.56
N PRO A 32 13.33 13.02 11.69
CA PRO A 32 14.78 13.23 11.80
C PRO A 32 15.50 11.89 11.84
N ALA A 33 15.93 11.40 10.69
CA ALA A 33 16.71 10.17 10.53
C ALA A 33 17.95 10.44 9.68
N GLU A 34 19.00 9.63 9.85
CA GLU A 34 20.21 9.72 9.05
C GLU A 34 19.91 9.57 7.54
N PRO A 35 20.62 10.30 6.65
CA PRO A 35 20.42 10.17 5.19
C PRO A 35 20.58 8.74 4.65
N ALA A 36 21.37 7.91 5.33
CA ALA A 36 21.52 6.49 5.00
C ALA A 36 20.21 5.71 5.10
N VAL A 37 19.29 6.10 5.99
CA VAL A 37 17.96 5.50 6.13
C VAL A 37 17.10 5.76 4.89
N LEU A 38 17.18 6.97 4.32
CA LEU A 38 16.48 7.30 3.08
C LEU A 38 16.98 6.45 1.90
N ALA A 39 18.30 6.26 1.81
CA ALA A 39 18.90 5.42 0.77
C ALA A 39 18.48 3.94 0.93
N LEU A 40 18.47 3.44 2.15
CA LEU A 40 18.02 2.08 2.47
C LEU A 40 16.54 1.88 2.11
N ASN A 41 15.68 2.83 2.48
CA ASN A 41 14.27 2.80 2.15
C ASN A 41 14.03 2.85 0.64
N ALA A 42 14.74 3.70 -0.09
CA ALA A 42 14.66 3.76 -1.55
C ALA A 42 15.04 2.40 -2.18
N ALA A 43 16.11 1.77 -1.70
CA ALA A 43 16.49 0.44 -2.15
C ALA A 43 15.42 -0.62 -1.83
N ALA A 44 14.85 -0.62 -0.63
CA ALA A 44 13.79 -1.53 -0.22
C ALA A 44 12.52 -1.36 -1.08
N VAL A 45 12.12 -0.11 -1.38
CA VAL A 45 10.99 0.20 -2.27
C VAL A 45 11.25 -0.35 -3.67
N LEU A 46 12.42 -0.08 -4.25
CA LEU A 46 12.76 -0.55 -5.60
C LEU A 46 12.76 -2.08 -5.70
N VAL A 47 13.35 -2.76 -4.72
CA VAL A 47 13.40 -4.23 -4.68
C VAL A 47 12.00 -4.79 -4.53
N SER A 48 11.21 -4.31 -3.57
CA SER A 48 9.87 -4.82 -3.30
C SER A 48 8.90 -4.56 -4.45
N ALA A 49 8.93 -3.36 -5.03
CA ALA A 49 8.12 -3.02 -6.20
C ALA A 49 8.55 -3.84 -7.44
N GLY A 50 9.84 -4.05 -7.63
CA GLY A 50 10.39 -4.91 -8.68
C GLY A 50 9.91 -6.36 -8.55
N ILE A 51 9.94 -6.93 -7.35
CA ILE A 51 9.43 -8.28 -7.07
C ILE A 51 7.93 -8.35 -7.35
N ALA A 52 7.13 -7.41 -6.82
CA ALA A 52 5.69 -7.37 -7.06
C ALA A 52 5.38 -7.27 -8.56
N TRP A 53 6.10 -6.41 -9.28
CA TRP A 53 5.93 -6.28 -10.74
C TRP A 53 6.27 -7.55 -11.49
N LEU A 54 7.38 -8.22 -11.16
CA LEU A 54 7.80 -9.48 -11.80
C LEU A 54 6.78 -10.60 -11.57
N LEU A 55 6.22 -10.71 -10.35
CA LEU A 55 5.25 -11.74 -10.01
C LEU A 55 3.88 -11.49 -10.67
N LEU A 56 3.42 -10.25 -10.70
CA LEU A 56 2.04 -9.92 -11.12
C LEU A 56 1.90 -9.63 -12.61
N ARG A 57 2.90 -9.01 -13.26
CA ARG A 57 2.82 -8.59 -14.67
C ARG A 57 2.44 -9.70 -15.66
N ASN A 58 2.86 -10.93 -15.38
CA ASN A 58 2.61 -12.11 -16.21
C ASN A 58 1.64 -13.11 -15.56
N HIS A 59 0.96 -12.70 -14.48
CA HIS A 59 0.01 -13.56 -13.80
C HIS A 59 -1.12 -14.00 -14.75
N PRO A 60 -1.54 -15.30 -14.78
CA PRO A 60 -2.59 -15.78 -15.70
C PRO A 60 -3.94 -15.08 -15.52
N GLY A 61 -4.21 -14.54 -14.33
CA GLY A 61 -5.40 -13.76 -14.02
C GLY A 61 -5.23 -12.25 -14.18
N ARG A 62 -4.21 -11.76 -14.87
CA ARG A 62 -4.02 -10.32 -15.07
C ARG A 62 -5.12 -9.71 -15.93
N PRO A 63 -5.48 -8.42 -15.70
CA PRO A 63 -6.37 -7.67 -16.60
C PRO A 63 -5.67 -7.32 -17.92
N ASP A 64 -6.46 -6.84 -18.88
CA ASP A 64 -5.94 -6.44 -20.20
C ASP A 64 -4.98 -5.22 -20.15
N ASN A 65 -5.19 -4.31 -19.17
CA ASN A 65 -4.32 -3.14 -19.04
C ASN A 65 -2.93 -3.56 -18.51
N PRO A 66 -1.83 -3.39 -19.27
CA PRO A 66 -0.49 -3.78 -18.86
C PRO A 66 0.07 -2.93 -17.70
N TRP A 67 -0.51 -1.75 -17.44
CA TRP A 67 -0.09 -0.82 -16.39
C TRP A 67 -0.75 -1.07 -15.04
N PHE A 68 -1.56 -2.12 -14.90
CA PHE A 68 -2.30 -2.39 -13.67
C PHE A 68 -1.39 -2.55 -12.45
N VAL A 69 -0.18 -3.11 -12.61
CA VAL A 69 0.75 -3.28 -11.47
C VAL A 69 1.26 -1.94 -10.95
N PRO A 70 1.91 -1.07 -11.75
CA PRO A 70 2.36 0.21 -11.25
C PRO A 70 1.20 1.09 -10.77
N ILE A 71 0.04 1.05 -11.43
CA ILE A 71 -1.15 1.79 -10.96
C ILE A 71 -1.62 1.27 -9.60
N GLY A 72 -1.71 -0.05 -9.42
CA GLY A 72 -2.09 -0.67 -8.16
C GLY A 72 -1.09 -0.38 -7.03
N LEU A 73 0.22 -0.47 -7.31
CA LEU A 73 1.26 -0.14 -6.34
C LEU A 73 1.17 1.33 -5.88
N VAL A 74 1.01 2.27 -6.82
CA VAL A 74 0.86 3.69 -6.49
C VAL A 74 -0.42 3.94 -5.70
N ALA A 75 -1.55 3.35 -6.11
CA ALA A 75 -2.83 3.49 -5.42
C ALA A 75 -2.74 2.97 -3.98
N GLY A 76 -2.15 1.80 -3.76
CA GLY A 76 -1.97 1.23 -2.42
C GLY A 76 -1.05 2.08 -1.54
N ALA A 77 0.13 2.41 -2.05
CA ALA A 77 1.12 3.20 -1.32
C ALA A 77 0.59 4.60 -0.93
N SER A 78 -0.24 5.21 -1.78
CA SER A 78 -0.77 6.56 -1.53
C SER A 78 -1.69 6.65 -0.30
N LEU A 79 -2.22 5.54 0.21
CA LEU A 79 -3.26 5.54 1.24
C LEU A 79 -2.74 5.31 2.65
N THR A 80 -1.47 4.95 2.81
CA THR A 80 -0.90 4.53 4.09
C THR A 80 -1.04 5.60 5.17
N GLN A 81 -0.68 6.85 4.89
CA GLN A 81 -0.81 7.94 5.86
C GLN A 81 -2.26 8.34 6.12
N ALA A 82 -3.14 8.24 5.11
CA ALA A 82 -4.56 8.52 5.29
C ALA A 82 -5.24 7.55 6.27
N VAL A 83 -4.73 6.32 6.35
CA VAL A 83 -5.24 5.28 7.27
C VAL A 83 -4.52 5.29 8.62
N ALA A 84 -3.27 5.73 8.68
CA ALA A 84 -2.48 5.72 9.92
C ALA A 84 -3.17 6.49 11.05
N TYR A 85 -3.77 7.64 10.76
CA TYR A 85 -4.44 8.46 11.76
C TYR A 85 -5.66 7.77 12.42
N PRO A 86 -6.66 7.29 11.66
CA PRO A 86 -7.79 6.57 12.24
C PRO A 86 -7.35 5.24 12.91
N ASN A 87 -6.33 4.57 12.40
CA ASN A 87 -5.81 3.35 13.02
C ASN A 87 -5.18 3.61 14.38
N ASN A 88 -4.36 4.64 14.49
CA ASN A 88 -3.75 5.02 15.76
C ASN A 88 -4.82 5.42 16.79
N ALA A 89 -5.79 6.25 16.39
CA ALA A 89 -6.89 6.65 17.26
C ALA A 89 -7.73 5.45 17.73
N LEU A 90 -7.99 4.49 16.84
CA LEU A 90 -8.70 3.25 17.17
C LEU A 90 -7.85 2.35 18.08
N GLY A 91 -6.55 2.25 17.82
CA GLY A 91 -5.60 1.54 18.66
C GLY A 91 -5.59 2.10 20.08
N ASP A 92 -5.41 3.41 20.22
CA ASP A 92 -5.38 4.09 21.52
C ASP A 92 -6.69 3.90 22.31
N ALA A 93 -7.84 4.02 21.63
CA ALA A 93 -9.14 3.81 22.25
C ALA A 93 -9.36 2.36 22.73
N THR A 94 -8.70 1.39 22.13
CA THR A 94 -8.88 -0.05 22.41
C THR A 94 -7.76 -0.67 23.21
N MET A 95 -6.66 0.05 23.43
CA MET A 95 -5.48 -0.43 24.16
C MET A 95 -5.82 -0.94 25.57
N GLN A 96 -6.82 -0.32 26.22
CA GLN A 96 -7.26 -0.70 27.57
C GLN A 96 -8.15 -1.94 27.60
N LEU A 97 -8.68 -2.38 26.45
CA LEU A 97 -9.58 -3.54 26.40
C LEU A 97 -8.79 -4.85 26.48
N HIS A 98 -7.92 -5.11 25.54
CA HIS A 98 -7.01 -6.25 25.50
C HIS A 98 -6.03 -6.10 24.34
N LYS A 99 -4.78 -6.59 24.51
CA LYS A 99 -3.73 -6.51 23.47
C LYS A 99 -4.14 -7.10 22.11
N SER A 100 -4.93 -8.17 22.12
CA SER A 100 -5.43 -8.77 20.88
C SER A 100 -6.43 -7.88 20.14
N VAL A 101 -7.24 -7.11 20.86
CA VAL A 101 -8.20 -6.16 20.29
C VAL A 101 -7.45 -5.00 19.64
N TYR A 102 -6.41 -4.49 20.31
CA TYR A 102 -5.50 -3.47 19.79
C TYR A 102 -4.87 -3.89 18.45
N GLY A 103 -4.42 -5.13 18.32
CA GLY A 103 -3.79 -5.63 17.08
C GLY A 103 -4.78 -5.97 15.95
N PHE A 104 -6.05 -6.26 16.29
CA PHE A 104 -7.05 -6.76 15.34
C PHE A 104 -7.91 -5.63 14.73
N LEU A 105 -8.35 -4.67 15.53
CA LEU A 105 -9.28 -3.63 15.06
C LEU A 105 -8.72 -2.69 13.98
N PRO A 106 -7.45 -2.26 14.02
CA PRO A 106 -6.86 -1.42 12.97
C PRO A 106 -6.83 -2.08 11.59
N ALA A 107 -6.88 -3.41 11.51
CA ALA A 107 -6.92 -4.11 10.23
C ALA A 107 -8.19 -3.79 9.40
N PHE A 108 -9.32 -3.48 10.03
CA PHE A 108 -10.56 -3.21 9.31
C PHE A 108 -10.53 -1.91 8.48
N PRO A 109 -10.15 -0.73 9.02
CA PRO A 109 -9.98 0.48 8.22
C PRO A 109 -8.97 0.28 7.08
N GLU A 110 -7.87 -0.42 7.33
CA GLU A 110 -6.86 -0.68 6.32
C GLU A 110 -7.40 -1.50 5.14
N GLU A 111 -8.05 -2.63 5.43
CA GLU A 111 -8.60 -3.46 4.36
C GLU A 111 -9.74 -2.75 3.62
N ALA A 112 -10.58 -1.97 4.31
CA ALA A 112 -11.64 -1.19 3.69
C ALA A 112 -11.07 -0.15 2.70
N VAL A 113 -10.02 0.56 3.09
CA VAL A 113 -9.39 1.58 2.24
C VAL A 113 -8.64 0.94 1.06
N LYS A 114 -7.94 -0.18 1.26
CA LYS A 114 -7.31 -0.94 0.18
C LYS A 114 -8.34 -1.46 -0.82
N LEU A 115 -9.47 -1.95 -0.34
CA LEU A 115 -10.57 -2.42 -1.19
C LEU A 115 -11.20 -1.27 -1.99
N LEU A 116 -11.41 -0.11 -1.35
CA LEU A 116 -11.89 1.10 -2.04
C LEU A 116 -10.91 1.54 -3.14
N ALA A 117 -9.61 1.57 -2.87
CA ALA A 117 -8.60 1.88 -3.88
C ALA A 117 -8.63 0.87 -5.03
N THR A 118 -8.77 -0.41 -4.72
CA THR A 118 -8.89 -1.47 -5.76
C THR A 118 -10.12 -1.23 -6.63
N PHE A 119 -11.26 -0.90 -6.03
CA PHE A 119 -12.47 -0.54 -6.78
C PHE A 119 -12.24 0.67 -7.69
N VAL A 120 -11.58 1.72 -7.20
CA VAL A 120 -11.25 2.91 -8.00
C VAL A 120 -10.31 2.54 -9.17
N VAL A 121 -9.29 1.72 -8.93
CA VAL A 121 -8.39 1.24 -9.98
C VAL A 121 -9.15 0.46 -11.06
N ILE A 122 -10.06 -0.44 -10.66
CA ILE A 122 -10.90 -1.21 -11.59
C ILE A 122 -11.80 -0.28 -12.39
N ALA A 123 -12.50 0.63 -11.72
CA ALA A 123 -13.49 1.50 -12.35
C ALA A 123 -12.88 2.52 -13.32
N VAL A 124 -11.64 2.96 -13.05
CA VAL A 124 -11.04 4.10 -13.77
C VAL A 124 -9.94 3.67 -14.73
N PHE A 125 -9.09 2.71 -14.34
CA PHE A 125 -7.87 2.40 -15.09
C PHE A 125 -7.86 1.01 -15.73
N ALA A 126 -8.40 0.02 -15.07
CA ALA A 126 -8.26 -1.39 -15.46
C ALA A 126 -9.57 -2.16 -15.28
N PRO A 127 -10.60 -1.89 -16.13
CA PRO A 127 -11.84 -2.65 -16.09
C PRO A 127 -11.61 -4.16 -16.18
N VAL A 128 -12.30 -4.92 -15.35
CA VAL A 128 -12.13 -6.36 -15.24
C VAL A 128 -13.29 -7.10 -15.92
N LYS A 129 -13.02 -8.32 -16.38
CA LYS A 129 -13.98 -9.23 -17.00
C LYS A 129 -14.21 -10.50 -16.18
N ARG A 130 -13.27 -10.79 -15.27
CA ARG A 130 -13.28 -12.00 -14.44
C ARG A 130 -12.90 -11.66 -13.00
N PRO A 131 -13.45 -12.33 -11.99
CA PRO A 131 -13.11 -12.09 -10.59
C PRO A 131 -11.60 -12.18 -10.28
N ILE A 132 -10.90 -13.09 -10.95
CA ILE A 132 -9.45 -13.25 -10.78
C ILE A 132 -8.67 -12.00 -11.19
N GLU A 133 -9.15 -11.23 -12.16
CA GLU A 133 -8.49 -9.98 -12.58
C GLU A 133 -8.61 -8.91 -11.48
N ALA A 134 -9.77 -8.84 -10.83
CA ALA A 134 -9.96 -7.96 -9.67
C ALA A 134 -9.05 -8.38 -8.50
N ALA A 135 -8.93 -9.68 -8.23
CA ALA A 135 -8.02 -10.20 -7.21
C ALA A 135 -6.56 -9.80 -7.49
N VAL A 136 -6.10 -9.93 -8.73
CA VAL A 136 -4.71 -9.58 -9.11
C VAL A 136 -4.45 -8.07 -9.00
N ILE A 137 -5.43 -7.22 -9.31
CA ILE A 137 -5.36 -5.77 -9.05
C ILE A 137 -5.29 -5.51 -7.54
N GLY A 138 -6.14 -6.19 -6.75
CA GLY A 138 -6.12 -6.10 -5.28
C GLY A 138 -4.77 -6.51 -4.69
N MET A 139 -4.14 -7.56 -5.22
CA MET A 139 -2.78 -7.95 -4.82
C MET A 139 -1.76 -6.84 -5.09
N ALA A 140 -1.86 -6.13 -6.22
CA ALA A 140 -0.97 -5.01 -6.52
C ALA A 140 -1.20 -3.83 -5.56
N VAL A 141 -2.46 -3.51 -5.24
CA VAL A 141 -2.81 -2.47 -4.26
C VAL A 141 -2.31 -2.84 -2.86
N GLY A 142 -2.57 -4.07 -2.41
CA GLY A 142 -2.07 -4.55 -1.12
C GLY A 142 -0.54 -4.54 -1.02
N ALA A 143 0.15 -4.92 -2.09
CA ALA A 143 1.61 -4.84 -2.16
C ALA A 143 2.12 -3.39 -2.08
N GLY A 144 1.47 -2.44 -2.76
CA GLY A 144 1.82 -1.02 -2.69
C GLY A 144 1.65 -0.46 -1.28
N PHE A 145 0.54 -0.78 -0.62
CA PHE A 145 0.29 -0.39 0.77
C PHE A 145 1.40 -0.92 1.69
N TYR A 146 1.71 -2.22 1.61
CA TYR A 146 2.77 -2.85 2.38
C TYR A 146 4.14 -2.17 2.19
N ILE A 147 4.48 -1.81 0.95
CA ILE A 147 5.77 -1.18 0.64
C ILE A 147 5.90 0.16 1.35
N ASP A 148 4.89 1.03 1.24
CA ASP A 148 4.93 2.35 1.88
C ASP A 148 4.83 2.27 3.40
N GLU A 149 4.01 1.37 3.93
CA GLU A 149 3.94 1.10 5.37
C GLU A 149 5.28 0.60 5.92
N THR A 150 6.02 -0.19 5.16
CA THR A 150 7.36 -0.64 5.55
C THR A 150 8.34 0.54 5.65
N VAL A 151 8.25 1.52 4.76
CA VAL A 151 9.01 2.77 4.85
C VAL A 151 8.67 3.54 6.13
N ALA A 152 7.38 3.65 6.45
CA ALA A 152 6.94 4.32 7.68
C ALA A 152 7.52 3.65 8.93
N TYR A 153 7.39 2.33 9.04
CA TYR A 153 7.94 1.57 10.16
C TYR A 153 9.48 1.62 10.24
N ALA A 154 10.16 1.64 9.09
CA ALA A 154 11.61 1.78 9.06
C ALA A 154 12.06 3.15 9.60
N HIS A 155 11.34 4.22 9.29
CA HIS A 155 11.63 5.55 9.84
C HIS A 155 11.37 5.61 11.35
N ILE A 156 10.25 5.06 11.82
CA ILE A 156 9.94 5.00 13.26
C ILE A 156 11.03 4.21 14.00
N ALA A 157 11.35 3.02 13.52
CA ALA A 157 12.38 2.17 14.13
C ALA A 157 13.78 2.80 14.09
N ALA A 158 14.08 3.61 13.08
CA ALA A 158 15.33 4.36 13.01
C ALA A 158 15.45 5.30 14.20
N VAL A 159 14.49 6.20 14.40
CA VAL A 159 14.55 7.23 15.45
C VAL A 159 14.37 6.65 16.87
N GLU A 160 13.78 5.48 17.00
CA GLU A 160 13.61 4.80 18.30
C GLU A 160 14.82 3.93 18.68
N HIS A 161 15.71 3.61 17.75
CA HIS A 161 16.84 2.72 18.01
C HIS A 161 17.98 3.44 18.75
N ALA A 162 18.32 2.96 19.95
CA ALA A 162 19.23 3.62 20.86
C ALA A 162 20.68 3.83 20.36
N GLN A 163 21.11 3.10 19.33
CA GLN A 163 22.52 3.07 18.91
C GLN A 163 22.75 3.52 17.47
N SER A 164 21.79 3.32 16.56
CA SER A 164 21.95 3.63 15.13
C SER A 164 20.63 3.62 14.39
N ASP A 165 20.27 4.72 13.76
CA ASP A 165 19.09 4.84 12.89
C ASP A 165 19.09 3.77 11.80
N LEU A 166 20.26 3.55 11.17
CA LEU A 166 20.39 2.57 10.10
C LEU A 166 20.09 1.15 10.57
N ASN A 167 20.55 0.75 11.76
CA ASN A 167 20.27 -0.56 12.31
C ASN A 167 18.78 -0.72 12.63
N GLY A 168 18.14 0.29 13.22
CA GLY A 168 16.70 0.28 13.48
C GLY A 168 15.89 0.10 12.20
N ALA A 169 16.18 0.90 11.19
CA ALA A 169 15.53 0.80 9.88
C ALA A 169 15.73 -0.58 9.22
N LEU A 170 16.96 -1.08 9.23
CA LEU A 170 17.28 -2.39 8.63
C LEU A 170 16.53 -3.54 9.33
N MET A 171 16.50 -3.54 10.66
CA MET A 171 15.78 -4.57 11.42
C MET A 171 14.27 -4.53 11.13
N ALA A 172 13.68 -3.34 11.02
CA ALA A 172 12.27 -3.18 10.67
C ALA A 172 11.99 -3.72 9.24
N ILE A 173 12.79 -3.35 8.25
CA ILE A 173 12.63 -3.81 6.87
C ILE A 173 12.77 -5.34 6.80
N LEU A 174 13.80 -5.92 7.40
CA LEU A 174 14.01 -7.38 7.37
C LEU A 174 12.89 -8.13 8.08
N GLY A 175 12.51 -7.69 9.29
CA GLY A 175 11.41 -8.31 10.05
C GLY A 175 10.10 -8.27 9.28
N ARG A 176 9.74 -7.12 8.69
CA ARG A 176 8.54 -6.98 7.88
C ARG A 176 8.59 -7.79 6.59
N SER A 177 9.75 -7.86 5.94
CA SER A 177 9.92 -8.67 4.71
C SER A 177 9.65 -10.16 4.91
N LEU A 178 9.83 -10.67 6.12
CA LEU A 178 9.54 -12.06 6.45
C LEU A 178 8.05 -12.33 6.73
N THR A 179 7.31 -11.33 7.21
CA THR A 179 5.96 -11.53 7.75
C THR A 179 4.86 -10.78 6.98
N GLY A 180 5.18 -9.65 6.36
CA GLY A 180 4.20 -8.68 5.87
C GLY A 180 3.74 -8.81 4.41
N PRO A 181 4.62 -9.09 3.42
CA PRO A 181 4.27 -8.93 2.00
C PRO A 181 3.11 -9.81 1.57
N TYR A 182 3.04 -11.01 2.12
CA TYR A 182 2.00 -11.98 1.76
C TYR A 182 0.63 -11.61 2.31
N ALA A 183 0.57 -11.08 3.54
CA ALA A 183 -0.68 -10.76 4.20
C ALA A 183 -1.45 -9.67 3.45
N HIS A 184 -0.83 -8.51 3.23
CA HIS A 184 -1.49 -7.39 2.56
C HIS A 184 -1.90 -7.72 1.11
N ALA A 185 -1.01 -8.35 0.33
CA ALA A 185 -1.34 -8.75 -1.04
C ALA A 185 -2.47 -9.80 -1.07
N LEU A 186 -2.39 -10.85 -0.22
CA LEU A 186 -3.37 -11.92 -0.20
C LEU A 186 -4.74 -11.44 0.29
N TYR A 187 -4.80 -10.74 1.43
CA TYR A 187 -6.08 -10.31 1.99
C TYR A 187 -6.80 -9.34 1.08
N THR A 188 -6.08 -8.34 0.56
CA THR A 188 -6.68 -7.41 -0.41
C THR A 188 -7.06 -8.12 -1.72
N GLY A 189 -6.27 -9.08 -2.18
CA GLY A 189 -6.61 -9.89 -3.35
C GLY A 189 -7.87 -10.74 -3.16
N ILE A 190 -8.01 -11.40 -2.02
CA ILE A 190 -9.21 -12.20 -1.69
C ILE A 190 -10.44 -11.29 -1.58
N ALA A 191 -10.33 -10.16 -0.88
CA ALA A 191 -11.43 -9.20 -0.77
C ALA A 191 -11.82 -8.63 -2.15
N ALA A 192 -10.85 -8.31 -2.99
CA ALA A 192 -11.06 -7.80 -4.34
C ALA A 192 -11.68 -8.82 -5.30
N TRP A 193 -11.48 -10.12 -5.08
CA TRP A 193 -12.19 -11.16 -5.83
C TRP A 193 -13.71 -10.95 -5.76
N GLY A 194 -14.23 -10.56 -4.58
CA GLY A 194 -15.63 -10.20 -4.39
C GLY A 194 -16.10 -9.06 -5.28
N LEU A 195 -15.25 -8.04 -5.52
CA LEU A 195 -15.58 -6.93 -6.43
C LEU A 195 -15.74 -7.37 -7.89
N GLY A 196 -15.05 -8.41 -8.29
CA GLY A 196 -15.13 -8.94 -9.66
C GLY A 196 -16.33 -9.84 -9.92
N LEU A 197 -17.17 -10.11 -8.90
CA LEU A 197 -18.40 -10.87 -9.04
C LEU A 197 -19.60 -10.00 -9.45
N PHE A 198 -19.48 -8.68 -9.36
CA PHE A 198 -20.50 -7.68 -9.69
C PHE A 198 -20.12 -6.90 -10.95
#